data_71abfdb155f107b88dac0f278d0305c9
#
_entry.id   71abfdb155f107b88dac0f278d0305c9
#
_cell.length_a   1.000
_cell.length_b   1.000
_cell.length_c   1.000
_cell.angle_alpha   90.00
_cell.angle_beta   90.00
_cell.angle_gamma   90.00
#
_symmetry.space_group_name_H-M   'P 1'
#
loop_
_entity.id
_entity.type
_entity.pdbx_description
1 polymer ?
#
loop_
_entity_poly.entity_id
_entity_poly.type
_entity_poly.pdbx_seq_one_letter_code
_entity_poly.pdbx_strand_id
1 'polypeptide(L)'
;MKMRSFGLTIFCGAQIFCGAQEPRLFWTDKDDGHLEVADLDGGNRVALLNGLADPRGLVIDRLAGKIYWASHETNGAIWSADLDGTENVVFQGGLSEPADLAFDRFSRTLYWAEEGSNQIRRRSVDHDEVPELVIGGLNRPYYLAVDPWEGFLYWSDFNSTIIHRSTIDGADPVNFITGQSRVRDVEVANGVIYWGDRNSSQLRSRAIDGVGGGTILFSGTNVDRPHGLVLDPDENTMYWTDTDTEMVNSGAMSGGTLTTLASSSLTGPWGIDIWRPQTEPQQEWLEENFTSEELNDPGLEASLWGWNADPDGDGRENLLEYAQGADPRSGETSAELAQVFVEGGEWQIRFRFRRDDPSLQYEVESTVELDAVDWDADEIGDELVRAPDPNDPRFEFIQVESDTITGETPKLFARLRVWR
;
A
#
# COMPACT_ATOMS: atom_id res chain seq x y z
N MET A 1 38.88 20.44 18.20
CA MET A 1 37.46 20.71 17.94
C MET A 1 36.82 19.32 17.80
N LYS A 2 35.96 18.91 18.74
CA LYS A 2 35.53 17.52 18.87
C LYS A 2 34.43 17.27 17.84
N MET A 3 34.67 16.37 16.89
CA MET A 3 33.64 15.75 16.06
C MET A 3 32.67 14.98 16.94
N ARG A 4 31.40 15.29 16.85
CA ARG A 4 30.33 14.50 17.45
C ARG A 4 29.91 13.43 16.42
N SER A 5 30.26 12.21 16.72
CA SER A 5 29.66 11.02 16.10
C SER A 5 28.16 11.05 16.34
N PHE A 6 27.34 11.14 15.30
CA PHE A 6 25.93 10.80 15.36
C PHE A 6 25.84 9.28 15.18
N GLY A 7 25.84 8.58 16.29
CA GLY A 7 25.43 7.19 16.30
C GLY A 7 23.92 7.14 16.04
N LEU A 8 23.53 6.39 15.03
CA LEU A 8 22.15 5.98 14.81
C LEU A 8 21.70 5.15 16.03
N THR A 9 20.99 5.78 16.95
CA THR A 9 20.38 5.08 18.08
C THR A 9 19.03 4.59 17.60
N ILE A 10 19.00 3.33 17.16
CA ILE A 10 17.74 2.60 17.01
C ILE A 10 17.12 2.53 18.40
N PHE A 11 16.05 3.25 18.63
CA PHE A 11 15.24 3.10 19.84
C PHE A 11 14.51 1.74 19.73
N CYS A 12 15.12 0.73 20.34
CA CYS A 12 14.47 -0.56 20.58
C CYS A 12 13.46 -0.36 21.71
N GLY A 13 12.22 -0.08 21.37
CA GLY A 13 11.10 -0.14 22.30
C GLY A 13 10.60 -1.58 22.39
N ALA A 14 10.61 -2.13 23.61
CA ALA A 14 10.13 -3.44 24.04
C ALA A 14 10.80 -4.68 23.41
N GLN A 15 11.30 -5.55 24.29
CA GLN A 15 12.16 -6.72 24.04
C GLN A 15 11.58 -7.88 23.21
N ILE A 16 10.50 -7.69 22.49
CA ILE A 16 9.89 -8.73 21.63
C ILE A 16 10.40 -8.65 20.17
N PHE A 17 11.00 -7.55 19.75
CA PHE A 17 11.37 -7.31 18.34
C PHE A 17 12.87 -6.97 18.12
N CYS A 18 13.77 -7.44 18.96
CA CYS A 18 15.22 -7.23 18.77
C CYS A 18 15.88 -8.51 18.21
N GLY A 19 15.59 -8.83 16.97
CA GLY A 19 16.16 -9.86 16.11
C GLY A 19 15.69 -9.59 14.71
N ALA A 20 16.19 -10.25 13.67
CA ALA A 20 15.61 -10.18 12.36
C ALA A 20 14.10 -10.42 12.50
N GLN A 21 13.30 -9.39 12.19
CA GLN A 21 11.86 -9.45 12.44
C GLN A 21 11.28 -10.40 11.42
N GLU A 22 10.79 -11.56 11.86
CA GLU A 22 10.14 -12.53 10.99
C GLU A 22 8.73 -12.03 10.61
N PRO A 23 8.26 -12.35 9.40
CA PRO A 23 6.89 -12.02 8.99
C PRO A 23 5.84 -12.58 9.96
N ARG A 24 4.77 -11.80 10.19
CA ARG A 24 3.72 -12.15 11.16
C ARG A 24 2.34 -11.98 10.54
N LEU A 25 1.43 -12.84 10.95
CA LEU A 25 0.02 -12.80 10.61
C LEU A 25 -0.78 -12.24 11.79
N PHE A 26 -1.66 -11.28 11.51
CA PHE A 26 -2.53 -10.63 12.49
C PHE A 26 -3.98 -10.84 12.11
N TRP A 27 -4.85 -11.08 13.09
CA TRP A 27 -6.29 -11.16 12.86
C TRP A 27 -7.09 -10.69 14.07
N THR A 28 -8.32 -10.25 13.83
CA THR A 28 -9.29 -9.97 14.87
C THR A 28 -10.13 -11.22 15.16
N ASP A 29 -10.43 -11.47 16.42
CA ASP A 29 -11.47 -12.41 16.87
C ASP A 29 -12.59 -11.61 17.51
N LYS A 30 -13.70 -11.47 16.80
CA LYS A 30 -14.75 -10.53 17.17
C LYS A 30 -15.56 -11.00 18.39
N ASP A 31 -15.74 -12.31 18.55
CA ASP A 31 -16.61 -12.86 19.59
C ASP A 31 -15.87 -12.95 20.94
N ASP A 32 -14.54 -13.17 20.92
CA ASP A 32 -13.69 -13.09 22.12
C ASP A 32 -13.16 -11.67 22.40
N GLY A 33 -13.30 -10.75 21.43
CA GLY A 33 -12.79 -9.38 21.55
C GLY A 33 -11.26 -9.32 21.59
N HIS A 34 -10.60 -10.08 20.72
CA HIS A 34 -9.14 -10.17 20.67
C HIS A 34 -8.59 -9.63 19.33
N LEU A 35 -7.37 -9.11 19.39
CA LEU A 35 -6.47 -9.03 18.25
C LEU A 35 -5.35 -10.02 18.51
N GLU A 36 -5.14 -10.94 17.60
CA GLU A 36 -4.18 -12.02 17.71
C GLU A 36 -3.05 -11.89 16.71
N VAL A 37 -1.88 -12.45 17.05
CA VAL A 37 -0.70 -12.50 16.19
C VAL A 37 -0.07 -13.88 16.23
N ALA A 38 0.43 -14.35 15.07
CA ALA A 38 1.17 -15.59 14.95
C ALA A 38 2.27 -15.50 13.89
N ASP A 39 3.15 -16.48 13.83
CA ASP A 39 4.02 -16.69 12.67
C ASP A 39 3.19 -17.13 11.46
N LEU A 40 3.72 -17.00 10.24
CA LEU A 40 2.98 -17.32 9.01
C LEU A 40 2.59 -18.81 8.90
N ASP A 41 3.24 -19.69 9.67
CA ASP A 41 2.90 -21.10 9.77
C ASP A 41 1.89 -21.43 10.87
N GLY A 42 1.40 -20.40 11.58
CA GLY A 42 0.50 -20.50 12.72
C GLY A 42 1.19 -20.74 14.05
N GLY A 43 2.52 -20.82 14.09
CA GLY A 43 3.32 -20.97 15.30
C GLY A 43 3.33 -19.69 16.16
N ASN A 44 3.77 -19.81 17.40
CA ASN A 44 3.93 -18.71 18.36
C ASN A 44 2.71 -17.77 18.49
N ARG A 45 1.50 -18.31 18.33
CA ARG A 45 0.24 -17.58 18.43
C ARG A 45 0.01 -17.03 19.83
N VAL A 46 -0.32 -15.74 19.91
CA VAL A 46 -0.69 -15.06 21.16
C VAL A 46 -1.80 -14.03 20.93
N ALA A 47 -2.63 -13.79 21.94
CA ALA A 47 -3.53 -12.65 21.96
C ALA A 47 -2.73 -11.39 22.27
N LEU A 48 -2.57 -10.51 21.29
CA LEU A 48 -1.83 -9.26 21.39
C LEU A 48 -2.62 -8.22 22.20
N LEU A 49 -3.91 -8.08 21.89
CA LEU A 49 -4.84 -7.20 22.58
C LEU A 49 -6.08 -7.98 22.99
N ASN A 50 -6.68 -7.60 24.12
CA ASN A 50 -7.85 -8.25 24.70
C ASN A 50 -8.91 -7.23 25.10
N GLY A 51 -10.17 -7.66 25.16
CA GLY A 51 -11.29 -6.83 25.61
C GLY A 51 -11.67 -5.75 24.60
N LEU A 52 -11.42 -5.99 23.32
CA LEU A 52 -11.83 -5.12 22.22
C LEU A 52 -13.35 -5.24 22.00
N ALA A 53 -14.00 -4.13 21.67
CA ALA A 53 -15.42 -4.09 21.40
C ALA A 53 -15.69 -4.39 19.91
N ASP A 54 -16.30 -5.54 19.62
CA ASP A 54 -16.67 -6.03 18.28
C ASP A 54 -15.61 -5.70 17.19
N PRO A 55 -14.35 -6.18 17.35
CA PRO A 55 -13.28 -5.87 16.39
C PRO A 55 -13.55 -6.57 15.05
N ARG A 56 -13.45 -5.83 13.94
CA ARG A 56 -13.77 -6.31 12.60
C ARG A 56 -12.56 -6.19 11.66
N GLY A 57 -12.73 -5.50 10.53
CA GLY A 57 -11.69 -5.31 9.54
C GLY A 57 -10.39 -4.78 10.14
N LEU A 58 -9.27 -5.24 9.61
CA LEU A 58 -7.93 -4.96 10.12
C LEU A 58 -7.00 -4.73 8.93
N VAL A 59 -6.15 -3.69 9.02
CA VAL A 59 -5.06 -3.45 8.07
C VAL A 59 -3.78 -3.04 8.80
N ILE A 60 -2.65 -3.28 8.16
CA ILE A 60 -1.32 -2.96 8.68
C ILE A 60 -0.65 -1.92 7.78
N ASP A 61 -0.28 -0.80 8.37
CA ASP A 61 0.70 0.10 7.80
C ASP A 61 2.08 -0.50 8.02
N ARG A 62 2.58 -1.17 6.99
CA ARG A 62 3.86 -1.91 7.07
C ARG A 62 5.06 -0.99 7.26
N LEU A 63 4.99 0.23 6.71
CA LEU A 63 6.07 1.21 6.82
C LEU A 63 6.17 1.80 8.24
N ALA A 64 5.05 2.24 8.81
CA ALA A 64 5.04 2.80 10.16
C ALA A 64 5.02 1.74 11.28
N GLY A 65 4.82 0.45 10.93
CA GLY A 65 4.66 -0.62 11.93
C GLY A 65 3.41 -0.43 12.78
N LYS A 66 2.29 0.04 12.19
CA LYS A 66 1.03 0.29 12.88
C LYS A 66 -0.07 -0.66 12.40
N ILE A 67 -0.89 -1.10 13.34
CA ILE A 67 -2.10 -1.87 13.09
C ILE A 67 -3.28 -0.93 13.22
N TYR A 68 -4.25 -1.01 12.30
CA TYR A 68 -5.54 -0.33 12.40
C TYR A 68 -6.66 -1.36 12.37
N TRP A 69 -7.70 -1.19 13.21
CA TRP A 69 -8.88 -2.06 13.18
C TRP A 69 -10.16 -1.28 13.46
N ALA A 70 -11.27 -1.78 12.92
CA ALA A 70 -12.59 -1.23 13.16
C ALA A 70 -13.22 -1.85 14.43
N SER A 71 -13.84 -1.00 15.26
CA SER A 71 -14.77 -1.39 16.33
C SER A 71 -16.18 -1.15 15.84
N HIS A 72 -16.90 -2.24 15.47
CA HIS A 72 -18.17 -2.19 14.77
C HIS A 72 -19.35 -1.95 15.73
N GLU A 73 -19.47 -0.71 16.18
CA GLU A 73 -20.52 -0.26 17.09
C GLU A 73 -21.26 0.95 16.50
N THR A 74 -22.48 1.23 16.97
CA THR A 74 -23.28 2.39 16.52
C THR A 74 -22.57 3.73 16.75
N ASN A 75 -21.70 3.82 17.73
CA ASN A 75 -20.76 4.93 17.94
C ASN A 75 -19.35 4.34 17.97
N GLY A 76 -19.00 3.67 16.88
CA GLY A 76 -17.78 2.94 16.73
C GLY A 76 -16.57 3.82 16.46
N ALA A 77 -15.43 3.18 16.28
CA ALA A 77 -14.17 3.85 16.05
C ALA A 77 -13.24 2.98 15.19
N ILE A 78 -12.27 3.62 14.57
CA ILE A 78 -11.05 2.98 14.13
C ILE A 78 -10.00 3.22 15.21
N TRP A 79 -9.37 2.16 15.63
CA TRP A 79 -8.28 2.14 16.59
C TRP A 79 -6.95 1.93 15.89
N SER A 80 -5.87 2.33 16.53
CA SER A 80 -4.50 2.01 16.09
C SER A 80 -3.64 1.59 17.27
N ALA A 81 -2.66 0.72 16.98
CA ALA A 81 -1.61 0.32 17.92
C ALA A 81 -0.31 0.04 17.17
N ASP A 82 0.80 -0.03 17.90
CA ASP A 82 2.04 -0.58 17.35
C ASP A 82 1.93 -2.11 17.18
N LEU A 83 2.81 -2.71 16.38
CA LEU A 83 2.83 -4.16 16.12
C LEU A 83 2.99 -5.01 17.39
N ASP A 84 3.47 -4.43 18.49
CA ASP A 84 3.58 -5.08 19.80
C ASP A 84 2.37 -4.83 20.72
N GLY A 85 1.34 -4.14 20.21
CA GLY A 85 0.12 -3.80 20.94
C GLY A 85 0.24 -2.56 21.83
N THR A 86 1.39 -1.89 21.89
CA THR A 86 1.54 -0.60 22.57
C THR A 86 0.92 0.54 21.78
N GLU A 87 0.86 1.74 22.37
CA GLU A 87 0.27 2.94 21.73
C GLU A 87 -1.17 2.72 21.23
N ASN A 88 -1.97 1.91 21.97
CA ASN A 88 -3.35 1.61 21.61
C ASN A 88 -4.24 2.86 21.85
N VAL A 89 -4.61 3.52 20.77
CA VAL A 89 -5.37 4.79 20.78
C VAL A 89 -6.48 4.81 19.73
N VAL A 90 -7.48 5.66 19.94
CA VAL A 90 -8.49 5.94 18.92
C VAL A 90 -7.87 6.77 17.80
N PHE A 91 -7.80 6.22 16.60
CA PHE A 91 -7.42 6.95 15.39
C PHE A 91 -8.56 7.83 14.88
N GLN A 92 -9.77 7.27 14.77
CA GLN A 92 -10.97 8.01 14.34
C GLN A 92 -12.20 7.51 15.10
N GLY A 93 -12.83 8.39 15.85
CA GLY A 93 -14.05 8.08 16.60
C GLY A 93 -15.32 8.66 15.97
N GLY A 94 -16.48 8.30 16.58
CA GLY A 94 -17.79 8.81 16.18
C GLY A 94 -18.31 8.27 14.88
N LEU A 95 -17.92 7.03 14.52
CA LEU A 95 -18.31 6.35 13.29
C LEU A 95 -19.57 5.50 13.51
N SER A 96 -20.34 5.29 12.44
CA SER A 96 -21.55 4.49 12.49
C SER A 96 -21.31 3.09 11.92
N GLU A 97 -21.06 2.13 12.81
CA GLU A 97 -20.81 0.73 12.45
C GLU A 97 -19.69 0.59 11.38
N PRO A 98 -18.44 1.06 11.67
CA PRO A 98 -17.33 0.86 10.75
C PRO A 98 -17.04 -0.64 10.63
N ALA A 99 -17.02 -1.18 9.40
CA ALA A 99 -17.00 -2.62 9.17
C ALA A 99 -15.63 -3.12 8.71
N ASP A 100 -15.11 -2.56 7.64
CA ASP A 100 -13.84 -2.97 7.06
C ASP A 100 -12.97 -1.79 6.67
N LEU A 101 -11.67 -2.06 6.52
CA LEU A 101 -10.61 -1.09 6.25
C LEU A 101 -9.82 -1.51 5.01
N ALA A 102 -9.36 -0.52 4.25
CA ALA A 102 -8.35 -0.71 3.22
C ALA A 102 -7.29 0.39 3.30
N PHE A 103 -6.05 0.08 3.01
CA PHE A 103 -4.95 1.02 3.15
C PHE A 103 -4.21 1.24 1.82
N ASP A 104 -4.23 2.48 1.36
CA ASP A 104 -3.37 2.92 0.27
C ASP A 104 -1.99 3.28 0.84
N ARG A 105 -1.04 2.40 0.62
CA ARG A 105 0.33 2.55 1.12
C ARG A 105 1.10 3.70 0.46
N PHE A 106 0.72 4.13 -0.76
CA PHE A 106 1.43 5.20 -1.47
C PHE A 106 0.99 6.58 -1.04
N SER A 107 -0.31 6.84 -1.00
CA SER A 107 -0.84 8.10 -0.46
C SER A 107 -0.93 8.11 1.07
N ARG A 108 -0.59 6.99 1.72
CA ARG A 108 -0.73 6.78 3.17
C ARG A 108 -2.12 7.14 3.69
N THR A 109 -3.12 6.65 2.94
CA THR A 109 -4.53 6.96 3.20
C THR A 109 -5.28 5.71 3.63
N LEU A 110 -5.95 5.80 4.78
CA LEU A 110 -6.86 4.77 5.28
C LEU A 110 -8.27 5.03 4.76
N TYR A 111 -8.86 4.02 4.17
CA TYR A 111 -10.26 3.98 3.72
C TYR A 111 -11.04 3.08 4.66
N TRP A 112 -12.33 3.38 4.86
CA TRP A 112 -13.22 2.52 5.64
C TRP A 112 -14.66 2.57 5.15
N ALA A 113 -15.34 1.43 5.30
CA ALA A 113 -16.77 1.31 5.08
C ALA A 113 -17.53 1.58 6.38
N GLU A 114 -18.52 2.47 6.35
CA GLU A 114 -19.48 2.70 7.43
C GLU A 114 -20.83 2.09 7.05
N GLU A 115 -21.12 0.89 7.57
CA GLU A 115 -22.35 0.17 7.31
C GLU A 115 -23.57 0.98 7.73
N GLY A 116 -23.56 1.58 8.92
CA GLY A 116 -24.66 2.32 9.48
C GLY A 116 -24.94 3.66 8.81
N SER A 117 -23.94 4.30 8.22
CA SER A 117 -24.08 5.58 7.48
C SER A 117 -24.21 5.41 5.98
N ASN A 118 -24.11 4.19 5.45
CA ASN A 118 -24.21 3.89 4.01
C ASN A 118 -23.17 4.66 3.16
N GLN A 119 -21.93 4.70 3.62
CA GLN A 119 -20.87 5.48 2.97
C GLN A 119 -19.48 4.81 3.12
N ILE A 120 -18.56 5.23 2.24
CA ILE A 120 -17.14 4.97 2.36
C ILE A 120 -16.44 6.31 2.58
N ARG A 121 -15.51 6.35 3.51
CA ARG A 121 -14.72 7.53 3.84
C ARG A 121 -13.24 7.21 3.84
N ARG A 122 -12.42 8.26 3.86
CA ARG A 122 -10.96 8.16 3.92
C ARG A 122 -10.36 9.26 4.77
N ARG A 123 -9.11 9.02 5.23
CA ARG A 123 -8.27 10.01 5.91
C ARG A 123 -6.80 9.60 5.78
N SER A 124 -5.90 10.59 5.63
CA SER A 124 -4.46 10.36 5.77
C SER A 124 -4.12 9.86 7.18
N VAL A 125 -3.15 8.95 7.29
CA VAL A 125 -2.63 8.50 8.58
C VAL A 125 -1.52 9.41 9.12
N ASP A 126 -0.94 10.24 8.26
CA ASP A 126 0.15 11.16 8.63
C ASP A 126 -0.34 12.53 9.11
N HIS A 127 -1.60 12.87 8.82
CA HIS A 127 -2.17 14.18 9.13
C HIS A 127 -3.47 14.06 9.93
N ASP A 128 -3.63 14.93 10.94
CA ASP A 128 -4.87 15.01 11.74
C ASP A 128 -5.92 15.85 11.00
N GLU A 129 -6.49 15.27 9.95
CA GLU A 129 -7.48 15.91 9.08
C GLU A 129 -8.89 15.38 9.37
N VAL A 130 -9.89 16.14 8.95
CA VAL A 130 -11.29 15.70 8.99
C VAL A 130 -11.48 14.62 7.92
N PRO A 131 -12.07 13.45 8.25
CA PRO A 131 -12.32 12.42 7.25
C PRO A 131 -13.14 12.91 6.06
N GLU A 132 -12.69 12.57 4.87
CA GLU A 132 -13.37 12.89 3.63
C GLU A 132 -14.42 11.85 3.27
N LEU A 133 -15.52 12.27 2.66
CA LEU A 133 -16.48 11.38 2.04
C LEU A 133 -15.97 10.97 0.65
N VAL A 134 -15.72 9.67 0.44
CA VAL A 134 -15.38 9.13 -0.87
C VAL A 134 -16.65 8.87 -1.68
N ILE A 135 -17.59 8.10 -1.12
CA ILE A 135 -18.84 7.77 -1.80
C ILE A 135 -19.94 7.57 -0.75
N GLY A 136 -21.11 8.12 -1.01
CA GLY A 136 -22.28 8.03 -0.13
C GLY A 136 -23.51 7.48 -0.84
N GLY A 137 -24.57 7.17 -0.06
CA GLY A 137 -25.81 6.64 -0.58
C GLY A 137 -25.72 5.16 -1.01
N LEU A 138 -24.74 4.43 -0.49
CA LEU A 138 -24.55 3.01 -0.70
C LEU A 138 -25.61 2.18 0.07
N ASN A 139 -25.59 0.87 -0.09
CA ASN A 139 -26.53 -0.03 0.56
C ASN A 139 -25.81 -0.91 1.60
N ARG A 140 -25.41 -0.31 2.74
CA ARG A 140 -24.68 -0.98 3.80
C ARG A 140 -23.32 -1.52 3.31
N PRO A 141 -22.38 -0.66 2.84
CA PRO A 141 -21.05 -1.09 2.41
C PRO A 141 -20.34 -1.80 3.57
N TYR A 142 -19.65 -2.89 3.26
CA TYR A 142 -19.13 -3.74 4.31
C TYR A 142 -17.68 -4.13 4.10
N TYR A 143 -17.32 -4.75 2.99
CA TYR A 143 -15.95 -5.17 2.66
C TYR A 143 -15.36 -4.23 1.63
N LEU A 144 -14.06 -3.96 1.72
CA LEU A 144 -13.41 -2.88 1.01
C LEU A 144 -11.99 -3.25 0.62
N ALA A 145 -11.60 -2.98 -0.62
CA ALA A 145 -10.23 -3.05 -1.09
C ALA A 145 -9.85 -1.83 -1.93
N VAL A 146 -8.62 -1.41 -1.86
CA VAL A 146 -8.06 -0.41 -2.78
C VAL A 146 -7.01 -1.04 -3.69
N ASP A 147 -7.02 -0.64 -4.94
CA ASP A 147 -5.94 -0.85 -5.89
C ASP A 147 -5.29 0.50 -6.17
N PRO A 148 -4.28 0.87 -5.41
CA PRO A 148 -3.65 2.18 -5.58
C PRO A 148 -2.80 2.27 -6.86
N TRP A 149 -2.46 1.12 -7.49
CA TRP A 149 -1.72 1.10 -8.74
C TRP A 149 -2.59 1.53 -9.92
N GLU A 150 -3.79 0.97 -9.99
CA GLU A 150 -4.76 1.25 -11.05
C GLU A 150 -5.73 2.39 -10.67
N GLY A 151 -5.67 2.89 -9.43
CA GLY A 151 -6.52 3.97 -8.95
C GLY A 151 -7.97 3.58 -8.75
N PHE A 152 -8.25 2.34 -8.30
CA PHE A 152 -9.60 1.83 -8.10
C PHE A 152 -9.90 1.47 -6.64
N LEU A 153 -11.16 1.67 -6.29
CA LEU A 153 -11.79 1.22 -5.05
C LEU A 153 -12.80 0.12 -5.38
N TYR A 154 -12.74 -0.98 -4.63
CA TYR A 154 -13.68 -2.09 -4.74
C TYR A 154 -14.42 -2.27 -3.41
N TRP A 155 -15.70 -2.60 -3.46
CA TRP A 155 -16.46 -2.91 -2.25
C TRP A 155 -17.59 -3.89 -2.51
N SER A 156 -18.05 -4.54 -1.44
CA SER A 156 -19.30 -5.25 -1.42
C SER A 156 -20.18 -4.73 -0.29
N ASP A 157 -21.49 -4.71 -0.53
CA ASP A 157 -22.47 -4.38 0.50
C ASP A 157 -22.76 -5.60 1.38
N PHE A 158 -23.25 -5.36 2.59
CA PHE A 158 -23.64 -6.44 3.49
C PHE A 158 -24.69 -7.35 2.85
N ASN A 159 -24.40 -8.65 2.76
CA ASN A 159 -25.23 -9.66 2.08
C ASN A 159 -25.40 -9.48 0.56
N SER A 160 -24.53 -8.74 -0.09
CA SER A 160 -24.58 -8.51 -1.51
C SER A 160 -24.13 -9.73 -2.34
N THR A 161 -24.63 -9.79 -3.55
CA THR A 161 -24.21 -10.72 -4.60
C THR A 161 -23.34 -10.02 -5.65
N ILE A 162 -22.90 -8.81 -5.34
CA ILE A 162 -22.20 -7.89 -6.26
C ILE A 162 -20.93 -7.39 -5.60
N ILE A 163 -19.85 -7.36 -6.38
CA ILE A 163 -18.69 -6.52 -6.09
C ILE A 163 -18.82 -5.27 -6.94
N HIS A 164 -18.75 -4.13 -6.31
CA HIS A 164 -18.76 -2.82 -6.94
C HIS A 164 -17.34 -2.32 -7.17
N ARG A 165 -17.18 -1.38 -8.08
CA ARG A 165 -15.92 -0.65 -8.32
C ARG A 165 -16.21 0.81 -8.64
N SER A 166 -15.35 1.71 -8.19
CA SER A 166 -15.25 3.11 -8.63
C SER A 166 -13.77 3.48 -8.81
N THR A 167 -13.53 4.69 -9.28
CA THR A 167 -12.21 5.28 -9.10
C THR A 167 -11.92 5.47 -7.60
N ILE A 168 -10.65 5.64 -7.23
CA ILE A 168 -10.21 5.72 -5.82
C ILE A 168 -10.80 6.94 -5.08
N ASP A 169 -11.22 7.97 -5.82
CA ASP A 169 -11.93 9.15 -5.31
C ASP A 169 -13.46 9.00 -5.29
N GLY A 170 -13.99 7.83 -5.66
CA GLY A 170 -15.41 7.49 -5.62
C GLY A 170 -16.21 7.86 -6.86
N ALA A 171 -15.57 8.33 -7.95
CA ALA A 171 -16.25 8.60 -9.21
C ALA A 171 -16.58 7.32 -9.99
N ASP A 172 -17.53 7.42 -10.91
CA ASP A 172 -17.93 6.37 -11.85
C ASP A 172 -18.23 4.99 -11.24
N PRO A 173 -19.09 4.89 -10.20
CA PRO A 173 -19.38 3.61 -9.56
C PRO A 173 -20.14 2.67 -10.49
N VAL A 174 -19.69 1.40 -10.56
CA VAL A 174 -20.28 0.36 -11.40
C VAL A 174 -20.46 -0.95 -10.65
N ASN A 175 -21.41 -1.78 -11.09
CA ASN A 175 -21.49 -3.18 -10.69
C ASN A 175 -20.44 -3.99 -11.44
N PHE A 176 -19.31 -4.28 -10.79
CA PHE A 176 -18.14 -4.84 -11.44
C PHE A 176 -18.20 -6.36 -11.62
N ILE A 177 -18.54 -7.11 -10.57
CA ILE A 177 -18.82 -8.55 -10.63
C ILE A 177 -20.21 -8.80 -10.08
N THR A 178 -21.04 -9.53 -10.81
CA THR A 178 -22.42 -9.81 -10.43
C THR A 178 -22.68 -11.32 -10.37
N GLY A 179 -23.81 -11.71 -9.74
CA GLY A 179 -24.26 -13.11 -9.73
C GLY A 179 -23.47 -14.01 -8.78
N GLN A 180 -22.79 -13.42 -7.77
CA GLN A 180 -22.21 -14.15 -6.67
C GLN A 180 -23.31 -14.62 -5.70
N SER A 181 -22.99 -15.51 -4.78
CA SER A 181 -24.01 -15.99 -3.83
C SER A 181 -24.09 -15.09 -2.59
N ARG A 182 -22.96 -14.72 -2.00
CA ARG A 182 -22.83 -13.72 -0.94
C ARG A 182 -21.37 -13.33 -0.78
N VAL A 183 -21.00 -12.19 -1.34
CA VAL A 183 -19.62 -11.70 -1.29
C VAL A 183 -19.20 -11.40 0.15
N ARG A 184 -18.05 -11.86 0.49
CA ARG A 184 -17.26 -11.51 1.64
C ARG A 184 -15.97 -10.89 1.13
N ASP A 185 -15.09 -10.57 2.01
CA ASP A 185 -13.86 -9.83 1.75
C ASP A 185 -13.39 -9.81 0.29
N VAL A 186 -12.83 -8.72 -0.10
CA VAL A 186 -12.38 -8.47 -1.47
C VAL A 186 -10.96 -7.95 -1.40
N GLU A 187 -10.06 -8.58 -2.16
CA GLU A 187 -8.66 -8.17 -2.26
C GLU A 187 -8.20 -8.11 -3.71
N VAL A 188 -7.19 -7.27 -3.98
CA VAL A 188 -6.63 -7.08 -5.32
C VAL A 188 -5.12 -7.16 -5.30
N ALA A 189 -4.56 -7.98 -6.19
CA ALA A 189 -3.12 -8.03 -6.42
C ALA A 189 -2.81 -8.40 -7.88
N ASN A 190 -1.80 -7.78 -8.46
CA ASN A 190 -1.26 -8.13 -9.78
C ASN A 190 -2.33 -8.23 -10.88
N GLY A 191 -3.28 -7.31 -10.91
CA GLY A 191 -4.37 -7.29 -11.91
C GLY A 191 -5.42 -8.40 -11.73
N VAL A 192 -5.47 -9.04 -10.56
CA VAL A 192 -6.43 -10.09 -10.20
C VAL A 192 -7.18 -9.69 -8.94
N ILE A 193 -8.51 -9.82 -8.98
CA ILE A 193 -9.39 -9.64 -7.83
C ILE A 193 -9.72 -10.99 -7.20
N TYR A 194 -9.68 -11.07 -5.87
CA TYR A 194 -9.95 -12.24 -5.05
C TYR A 194 -11.10 -11.94 -4.10
N TRP A 195 -11.95 -12.92 -3.80
CA TRP A 195 -13.04 -12.72 -2.85
C TRP A 195 -13.53 -14.03 -2.22
N GLY A 196 -14.12 -13.90 -1.05
CA GLY A 196 -14.90 -14.94 -0.42
C GLY A 196 -16.35 -14.97 -0.95
N ASP A 197 -16.90 -16.13 -1.29
CA ASP A 197 -18.32 -16.34 -1.57
C ASP A 197 -18.90 -17.26 -0.50
N ARG A 198 -19.48 -16.64 0.54
CA ARG A 198 -19.91 -17.31 1.76
C ARG A 198 -20.93 -18.41 1.54
N ASN A 199 -22.00 -18.15 0.79
CA ASN A 199 -23.09 -19.14 0.64
C ASN A 199 -22.71 -20.28 -0.31
N SER A 200 -21.68 -20.09 -1.13
CA SER A 200 -21.11 -21.14 -1.98
C SER A 200 -19.95 -21.86 -1.29
N SER A 201 -19.51 -21.41 -0.10
CA SER A 201 -18.36 -21.94 0.62
C SER A 201 -17.11 -21.99 -0.27
N GLN A 202 -16.76 -20.83 -0.87
CA GLN A 202 -15.70 -20.73 -1.88
C GLN A 202 -14.84 -19.50 -1.68
N LEU A 203 -13.55 -19.64 -1.99
CA LEU A 203 -12.66 -18.54 -2.34
C LEU A 203 -12.47 -18.54 -3.85
N ARG A 204 -12.56 -17.36 -4.45
CA ARG A 204 -12.57 -17.18 -5.91
C ARG A 204 -11.63 -16.08 -6.35
N SER A 205 -11.23 -16.12 -7.62
CA SER A 205 -10.46 -15.05 -8.25
C SER A 205 -10.91 -14.80 -9.69
N ARG A 206 -10.61 -13.60 -10.19
CA ARG A 206 -10.82 -13.23 -11.60
C ARG A 206 -9.82 -12.15 -12.00
N ALA A 207 -9.23 -12.24 -13.20
CA ALA A 207 -8.50 -11.10 -13.76
C ALA A 207 -9.41 -9.86 -13.84
N ILE A 208 -8.88 -8.68 -13.56
CA ILE A 208 -9.66 -7.43 -13.52
C ILE A 208 -10.32 -7.14 -14.88
N ASP A 209 -9.63 -7.43 -15.98
CA ASP A 209 -10.15 -7.32 -17.34
C ASP A 209 -10.98 -8.52 -17.79
N GLY A 210 -11.11 -9.56 -16.93
CA GLY A 210 -11.83 -10.79 -17.21
C GLY A 210 -13.36 -10.61 -17.16
N VAL A 211 -14.06 -11.64 -17.63
CA VAL A 211 -15.53 -11.71 -17.62
C VAL A 211 -16.03 -12.92 -16.85
N GLY A 212 -17.28 -12.86 -16.40
CA GLY A 212 -17.95 -13.97 -15.71
C GLY A 212 -17.74 -13.98 -14.21
N GLY A 213 -18.06 -15.11 -13.56
CA GLY A 213 -18.10 -15.27 -12.11
C GLY A 213 -16.79 -15.71 -11.46
N GLY A 214 -15.70 -15.71 -12.20
CA GLY A 214 -14.36 -16.06 -11.70
C GLY A 214 -14.10 -17.57 -11.54
N THR A 215 -12.86 -17.91 -11.22
CA THR A 215 -12.35 -19.25 -10.94
C THR A 215 -12.50 -19.58 -9.46
N ILE A 216 -12.86 -20.80 -9.13
CA ILE A 216 -12.84 -21.32 -7.76
C ILE A 216 -11.43 -21.74 -7.40
N LEU A 217 -10.85 -21.16 -6.37
CA LEU A 217 -9.51 -21.51 -5.86
C LEU A 217 -9.62 -22.57 -4.76
N PHE A 218 -10.52 -22.35 -3.81
CA PHE A 218 -10.75 -23.26 -2.69
C PHE A 218 -12.24 -23.44 -2.46
N SER A 219 -12.63 -24.63 -2.00
CA SER A 219 -14.01 -24.97 -1.65
C SER A 219 -14.03 -26.20 -0.73
N GLY A 220 -15.17 -26.40 -0.03
CA GLY A 220 -15.36 -27.59 0.78
C GLY A 220 -15.39 -27.30 2.28
N THR A 221 -15.22 -28.33 3.11
CA THR A 221 -15.50 -28.29 4.55
C THR A 221 -14.63 -27.34 5.37
N ASN A 222 -13.46 -26.94 4.86
CA ASN A 222 -12.57 -26.00 5.53
C ASN A 222 -12.65 -24.59 4.91
N VAL A 223 -13.66 -24.36 4.07
CA VAL A 223 -13.99 -23.04 3.48
C VAL A 223 -15.51 -22.90 3.57
N ASP A 224 -16.06 -22.74 4.77
CA ASP A 224 -17.51 -22.66 4.94
C ASP A 224 -17.99 -21.20 4.90
N ARG A 225 -17.36 -20.33 5.69
CA ARG A 225 -17.66 -18.90 5.71
C ARG A 225 -16.37 -18.06 5.71
N PRO A 226 -15.65 -18.00 4.59
CA PRO A 226 -14.47 -17.15 4.50
C PRO A 226 -14.90 -15.69 4.76
N HIS A 227 -14.20 -15.03 5.67
CA HIS A 227 -14.48 -13.66 6.07
C HIS A 227 -13.37 -12.71 5.67
N GLY A 228 -12.30 -12.61 6.44
CA GLY A 228 -11.14 -11.80 6.11
C GLY A 228 -10.20 -12.55 5.15
N LEU A 229 -9.61 -11.83 4.24
CA LEU A 229 -8.69 -12.33 3.22
C LEU A 229 -7.51 -11.37 3.11
N VAL A 230 -6.29 -11.90 3.08
CA VAL A 230 -5.09 -11.13 2.76
C VAL A 230 -4.23 -11.88 1.76
N LEU A 231 -3.61 -11.14 0.87
CA LEU A 231 -2.75 -11.64 -0.18
C LEU A 231 -1.28 -11.37 0.13
N ASP A 232 -0.45 -12.33 -0.18
CA ASP A 232 1.00 -12.26 -0.15
C ASP A 232 1.53 -12.63 -1.54
N PRO A 233 1.56 -11.68 -2.47
CA PRO A 233 1.96 -11.94 -3.85
C PRO A 233 3.40 -12.41 -3.99
N ASP A 234 4.31 -11.98 -3.13
CA ASP A 234 5.73 -12.32 -3.18
C ASP A 234 5.97 -13.82 -2.95
N GLU A 235 5.17 -14.40 -2.03
CA GLU A 235 5.20 -15.85 -1.75
C GLU A 235 4.09 -16.63 -2.48
N ASN A 236 3.33 -15.97 -3.37
CA ASN A 236 2.17 -16.56 -4.04
C ASN A 236 1.20 -17.23 -3.06
N THR A 237 0.98 -16.64 -1.88
CA THR A 237 0.17 -17.20 -0.81
C THR A 237 -0.97 -16.27 -0.46
N MET A 238 -2.12 -16.81 -0.12
CA MET A 238 -3.26 -16.12 0.47
C MET A 238 -3.58 -16.70 1.84
N TYR A 239 -4.04 -15.85 2.75
CA TYR A 239 -4.50 -16.23 4.07
C TYR A 239 -5.93 -15.77 4.26
N TRP A 240 -6.73 -16.54 5.00
CA TRP A 240 -8.10 -16.16 5.30
C TRP A 240 -8.58 -16.66 6.65
N THR A 241 -9.54 -15.93 7.20
CA THR A 241 -10.29 -16.35 8.36
C THR A 241 -11.59 -17.03 7.93
N ASP A 242 -12.04 -18.01 8.66
CA ASP A 242 -13.31 -18.67 8.45
C ASP A 242 -14.08 -18.76 9.77
N THR A 243 -15.20 -18.04 9.85
CA THR A 243 -15.95 -17.87 11.11
C THR A 243 -16.79 -19.06 11.50
N ASP A 244 -17.23 -19.91 10.58
CA ASP A 244 -18.07 -21.06 10.91
C ASP A 244 -17.24 -22.29 11.23
N THR A 245 -16.06 -22.42 10.62
CA THR A 245 -15.09 -23.46 10.97
C THR A 245 -14.18 -23.05 12.12
N GLU A 246 -14.23 -21.75 12.54
CA GLU A 246 -13.36 -21.16 13.56
C GLU A 246 -11.88 -21.41 13.26
N MET A 247 -11.48 -21.12 12.00
CA MET A 247 -10.14 -21.41 11.48
C MET A 247 -9.49 -20.19 10.88
N VAL A 248 -8.16 -20.18 10.92
CA VAL A 248 -7.30 -19.38 10.06
C VAL A 248 -6.56 -20.34 9.14
N ASN A 249 -6.63 -20.08 7.84
CA ASN A 249 -6.10 -20.97 6.81
C ASN A 249 -5.18 -20.23 5.84
N SER A 250 -4.38 -20.97 5.10
CA SER A 250 -3.57 -20.47 3.99
C SER A 250 -3.61 -21.41 2.79
N GLY A 251 -3.23 -20.88 1.62
CA GLY A 251 -3.07 -21.66 0.40
C GLY A 251 -2.50 -20.82 -0.73
N ALA A 252 -2.10 -21.45 -1.82
CA ALA A 252 -1.55 -20.71 -2.95
C ALA A 252 -2.61 -19.81 -3.62
N MET A 253 -2.24 -18.62 -4.07
CA MET A 253 -3.13 -17.71 -4.80
C MET A 253 -3.65 -18.31 -6.11
N SER A 254 -2.97 -19.32 -6.63
CA SER A 254 -3.42 -20.13 -7.78
C SER A 254 -4.42 -21.23 -7.43
N GLY A 255 -4.75 -21.43 -6.14
CA GLY A 255 -5.58 -22.51 -5.64
C GLY A 255 -4.82 -23.80 -5.37
N GLY A 256 -5.52 -24.85 -4.95
CA GLY A 256 -4.94 -26.17 -4.69
C GLY A 256 -5.18 -26.69 -3.28
N THR A 257 -4.15 -27.09 -2.57
CA THR A 257 -4.24 -27.60 -1.19
C THR A 257 -4.20 -26.43 -0.22
N LEU A 258 -5.11 -26.43 0.74
CA LEU A 258 -5.09 -25.47 1.86
C LEU A 258 -4.36 -26.07 3.07
N THR A 259 -3.83 -25.18 3.92
CA THR A 259 -3.24 -25.51 5.22
C THR A 259 -4.01 -24.77 6.30
N THR A 260 -4.41 -25.43 7.37
CA THR A 260 -4.99 -24.81 8.55
C THR A 260 -3.89 -24.40 9.51
N LEU A 261 -3.82 -23.09 9.81
CA LEU A 261 -2.79 -22.48 10.66
C LEU A 261 -3.24 -22.41 12.12
N ALA A 262 -4.51 -22.11 12.36
CA ALA A 262 -5.11 -22.06 13.68
C ALA A 262 -6.55 -22.60 13.63
N SER A 263 -6.93 -23.42 14.63
CA SER A 263 -8.25 -24.05 14.71
C SER A 263 -8.70 -24.30 16.14
N SER A 264 -7.97 -23.82 17.13
CA SER A 264 -8.32 -23.98 18.54
C SER A 264 -8.42 -22.63 19.24
N SER A 265 -9.41 -22.51 20.13
CA SER A 265 -9.62 -21.26 20.89
C SER A 265 -9.80 -20.03 19.99
N LEU A 266 -10.51 -20.21 18.88
CA LEU A 266 -11.06 -19.14 18.03
C LEU A 266 -12.58 -19.22 18.15
N THR A 267 -13.26 -18.08 18.17
CA THR A 267 -14.72 -18.02 18.31
C THR A 267 -15.38 -17.22 17.19
N GLY A 268 -14.67 -16.30 16.60
CA GLY A 268 -15.15 -15.48 15.51
C GLY A 268 -14.01 -14.77 14.76
N PRO A 269 -13.04 -15.51 14.19
CA PRO A 269 -11.95 -14.88 13.46
C PRO A 269 -12.52 -14.09 12.26
N TRP A 270 -12.05 -12.82 12.08
CA TRP A 270 -12.70 -11.89 11.16
C TRP A 270 -11.73 -11.21 10.21
N GLY A 271 -11.27 -10.00 10.51
CA GLY A 271 -10.27 -9.28 9.71
C GLY A 271 -8.89 -9.92 9.86
N ILE A 272 -8.09 -9.89 8.80
CA ILE A 272 -6.76 -10.49 8.77
C ILE A 272 -5.85 -9.66 7.90
N ASP A 273 -4.60 -9.46 8.33
CA ASP A 273 -3.55 -8.89 7.50
C ASP A 273 -2.19 -9.46 7.88
N ILE A 274 -1.22 -9.27 6.98
CA ILE A 274 0.14 -9.76 7.10
C ILE A 274 1.11 -8.58 7.26
N TRP A 275 1.95 -8.65 8.27
CA TRP A 275 3.12 -7.80 8.35
C TRP A 275 4.36 -8.56 7.87
N ARG A 276 5.13 -7.95 7.00
CA ARG A 276 6.49 -8.38 6.64
C ARG A 276 7.46 -7.26 6.99
N PRO A 277 8.65 -7.59 7.52
CA PRO A 277 9.72 -6.60 7.58
C PRO A 277 9.88 -6.02 6.18
N GLN A 278 9.69 -4.74 6.07
CA GLN A 278 10.05 -4.05 4.83
C GLN A 278 11.54 -3.79 4.91
N THR A 279 12.31 -4.28 3.98
CA THR A 279 13.51 -3.59 3.59
C THR A 279 13.04 -2.23 3.09
N GLU A 280 13.53 -1.15 3.72
CA GLU A 280 13.26 0.19 3.16
C GLU A 280 13.58 0.13 1.67
N PRO A 281 12.73 0.61 0.76
CA PRO A 281 12.98 0.52 -0.69
C PRO A 281 14.37 1.01 -1.08
N GLN A 282 14.92 1.92 -0.30
CA GLN A 282 16.28 2.45 -0.40
C GLN A 282 17.34 1.43 -0.03
N GLN A 283 17.12 0.68 1.04
CA GLN A 283 18.03 -0.37 1.48
C GLN A 283 18.05 -1.51 0.47
N GLU A 284 16.89 -1.91 -0.04
CA GLU A 284 16.76 -2.92 -1.09
C GLU A 284 17.53 -2.50 -2.34
N TRP A 285 17.35 -1.25 -2.81
CA TRP A 285 18.06 -0.74 -3.97
C TRP A 285 19.58 -0.69 -3.75
N LEU A 286 20.04 -0.30 -2.55
CA LEU A 286 21.46 -0.32 -2.21
C LEU A 286 22.01 -1.75 -2.26
N GLU A 287 21.32 -2.72 -1.68
CA GLU A 287 21.72 -4.13 -1.67
C GLU A 287 21.66 -4.80 -3.06
N GLU A 288 20.76 -4.34 -3.94
CA GLU A 288 20.69 -4.78 -5.34
C GLU A 288 21.87 -4.28 -6.16
N ASN A 289 22.38 -3.07 -5.88
CA ASN A 289 23.36 -2.38 -6.71
C ASN A 289 24.78 -2.42 -6.15
N PHE A 290 24.94 -2.66 -4.85
CA PHE A 290 26.23 -2.65 -4.16
C PHE A 290 26.41 -3.91 -3.31
N THR A 291 27.63 -4.42 -3.25
CA THR A 291 27.94 -5.60 -2.43
C THR A 291 27.94 -5.25 -0.92
N SER A 292 27.66 -6.24 -0.08
CA SER A 292 27.71 -6.05 1.38
C SER A 292 29.07 -5.56 1.88
N GLU A 293 30.18 -5.90 1.18
CA GLU A 293 31.53 -5.44 1.52
C GLU A 293 31.68 -3.93 1.23
N GLU A 294 31.15 -3.46 0.10
CA GLU A 294 31.14 -2.03 -0.27
C GLU A 294 30.26 -1.21 0.66
N LEU A 295 29.07 -1.67 0.99
CA LEU A 295 28.13 -0.98 1.89
C LEU A 295 28.64 -0.87 3.33
N ASN A 296 29.48 -1.80 3.76
CA ASN A 296 30.09 -1.77 5.10
C ASN A 296 31.40 -0.97 5.16
N ASP A 297 31.90 -0.44 4.04
CA ASP A 297 33.07 0.43 4.01
C ASP A 297 32.66 1.90 4.00
N PRO A 298 32.71 2.61 5.13
CA PRO A 298 32.37 4.02 5.19
C PRO A 298 33.30 4.93 4.37
N GLY A 299 34.46 4.43 3.94
CA GLY A 299 35.36 5.15 3.05
C GLY A 299 34.83 5.27 1.61
N LEU A 300 33.91 4.41 1.22
CA LEU A 300 33.31 4.38 -0.09
C LEU A 300 31.99 5.17 -0.17
N GLU A 301 31.42 5.60 0.95
CA GLU A 301 30.11 6.29 0.98
C GLU A 301 30.07 7.47 0.00
N ALA A 302 31.03 8.38 0.11
CA ALA A 302 30.98 9.62 -0.68
C ALA A 302 31.26 9.45 -2.18
N SER A 303 31.79 8.30 -2.60
CA SER A 303 32.21 8.09 -3.99
C SER A 303 31.51 6.91 -4.69
N LEU A 304 30.80 6.08 -3.95
CA LEU A 304 30.22 4.86 -4.50
C LEU A 304 28.74 4.67 -4.13
N TRP A 305 28.41 4.53 -2.85
CA TRP A 305 27.07 4.11 -2.45
C TRP A 305 26.25 5.18 -1.69
N GLY A 306 26.85 6.27 -1.28
CA GLY A 306 26.11 7.38 -0.66
C GLY A 306 25.17 8.07 -1.65
N TRP A 307 24.10 8.66 -1.16
CA TRP A 307 23.05 9.23 -2.00
C TRP A 307 23.50 10.37 -2.93
N ASN A 308 24.58 11.06 -2.59
CA ASN A 308 25.16 12.12 -3.42
C ASN A 308 26.37 11.64 -4.23
N ALA A 309 26.64 10.33 -4.26
CA ALA A 309 27.67 9.76 -5.11
C ALA A 309 27.17 9.61 -6.55
N ASP A 310 28.06 9.73 -7.49
CA ASP A 310 27.87 9.51 -8.93
C ASP A 310 28.97 8.54 -9.38
N PRO A 311 28.79 7.22 -9.16
CA PRO A 311 29.86 6.25 -9.32
C PRO A 311 30.23 5.97 -10.78
N ASP A 312 29.36 6.17 -11.72
CA ASP A 312 29.62 5.99 -13.16
C ASP A 312 29.97 7.28 -13.90
N GLY A 313 29.78 8.44 -13.26
CA GLY A 313 30.18 9.74 -13.77
C GLY A 313 29.26 10.28 -14.86
N ASP A 314 28.01 9.87 -14.92
CA ASP A 314 27.06 10.31 -15.93
C ASP A 314 26.35 11.64 -15.58
N GLY A 315 26.58 12.14 -14.36
CA GLY A 315 26.04 13.39 -13.83
C GLY A 315 24.75 13.22 -13.03
N ARG A 316 24.32 11.98 -12.76
CA ARG A 316 23.20 11.65 -11.87
C ARG A 316 23.75 11.08 -10.56
N GLU A 317 23.32 11.66 -9.46
CA GLU A 317 23.62 11.13 -8.14
C GLU A 317 22.76 9.90 -7.83
N ASN A 318 23.21 8.98 -7.01
CA ASN A 318 22.50 7.76 -6.61
C ASN A 318 21.06 8.01 -6.18
N LEU A 319 20.77 9.13 -5.50
CA LEU A 319 19.40 9.46 -5.09
C LEU A 319 18.47 9.70 -6.30
N LEU A 320 18.96 10.36 -7.33
CA LEU A 320 18.20 10.58 -8.56
C LEU A 320 18.00 9.27 -9.33
N GLU A 321 19.02 8.44 -9.39
CA GLU A 321 18.96 7.14 -10.05
C GLU A 321 18.00 6.17 -9.31
N TYR A 322 18.07 6.14 -7.99
CA TYR A 322 17.10 5.43 -7.17
C TYR A 322 15.67 5.88 -7.45
N ALA A 323 15.44 7.20 -7.44
CA ALA A 323 14.13 7.77 -7.68
C ALA A 323 13.58 7.47 -9.09
N GLN A 324 14.46 7.33 -10.07
CA GLN A 324 14.11 7.01 -11.46
C GLN A 324 14.18 5.53 -11.80
N GLY A 325 14.73 4.68 -10.91
CA GLY A 325 14.97 3.25 -11.13
C GLY A 325 16.05 2.99 -12.17
N ALA A 326 17.10 3.81 -12.15
CA ALA A 326 18.30 3.64 -12.98
C ALA A 326 19.34 2.78 -12.24
N ASP A 327 20.34 2.31 -13.01
CA ASP A 327 21.47 1.55 -12.49
C ASP A 327 22.64 2.52 -12.18
N PRO A 328 23.05 2.69 -10.91
CA PRO A 328 24.08 3.65 -10.50
C PRO A 328 25.49 3.30 -11.00
N ARG A 329 25.64 2.16 -11.68
CA ARG A 329 26.91 1.69 -12.25
C ARG A 329 26.95 1.72 -13.77
N SER A 330 25.88 2.18 -14.37
CA SER A 330 25.72 2.22 -15.84
C SER A 330 25.36 3.62 -16.28
N GLY A 331 26.29 4.32 -16.93
CA GLY A 331 26.06 5.63 -17.55
C GLY A 331 25.05 5.59 -18.72
N GLU A 332 23.97 4.82 -18.57
CA GLU A 332 22.90 4.75 -19.56
C GLU A 332 22.03 6.00 -19.49
N THR A 333 22.18 6.87 -20.46
CA THR A 333 21.23 7.96 -20.70
C THR A 333 19.98 7.40 -21.36
N SER A 334 19.12 6.74 -20.62
CA SER A 334 17.87 6.24 -21.14
C SER A 334 16.90 7.41 -21.34
N ALA A 335 16.51 7.64 -22.59
CA ALA A 335 15.43 8.57 -22.94
C ALA A 335 14.06 8.14 -22.34
N GLU A 336 14.02 6.98 -21.69
CA GLU A 336 12.84 6.49 -20.99
C GLU A 336 12.69 7.09 -19.59
N LEU A 337 13.77 7.60 -18.97
CA LEU A 337 13.75 8.13 -17.61
C LEU A 337 13.24 9.57 -17.55
N ALA A 338 13.59 10.40 -18.53
CA ALA A 338 13.08 11.77 -18.66
C ALA A 338 13.02 12.21 -20.12
N GLN A 339 11.94 12.85 -20.50
CA GLN A 339 11.70 13.36 -21.86
C GLN A 339 11.17 14.79 -21.80
N VAL A 340 11.68 15.63 -22.69
CA VAL A 340 11.15 16.98 -22.92
C VAL A 340 10.55 17.00 -24.33
N PHE A 341 9.32 17.46 -24.46
CA PHE A 341 8.62 17.54 -25.74
C PHE A 341 7.71 18.77 -25.81
N VAL A 342 7.17 19.06 -26.98
CA VAL A 342 6.24 20.19 -27.20
C VAL A 342 4.91 19.63 -27.65
N GLU A 343 3.84 19.91 -26.91
CA GLU A 343 2.49 19.56 -27.25
C GLU A 343 1.59 20.80 -27.11
N GLY A 344 0.69 21.03 -28.08
CA GLY A 344 -0.17 22.21 -28.08
C GLY A 344 0.54 23.57 -28.23
N GLY A 345 1.85 23.61 -28.38
CA GLY A 345 2.68 24.81 -28.38
C GLY A 345 3.34 25.13 -27.04
N GLU A 346 3.16 24.26 -26.06
CA GLU A 346 3.71 24.35 -24.72
C GLU A 346 4.77 23.29 -24.52
N TRP A 347 5.76 23.57 -23.67
CA TRP A 347 6.77 22.62 -23.29
C TRP A 347 6.25 21.72 -22.20
N GLN A 348 6.48 20.42 -22.34
CA GLN A 348 6.11 19.42 -21.36
C GLN A 348 7.32 18.58 -21.01
N ILE A 349 7.43 18.22 -19.75
CA ILE A 349 8.47 17.34 -19.21
C ILE A 349 7.78 16.12 -18.66
N ARG A 350 8.18 14.95 -19.15
CA ARG A 350 7.75 13.67 -18.62
C ARG A 350 8.95 12.94 -18.05
N PHE A 351 8.83 12.43 -16.82
CA PHE A 351 9.88 11.67 -16.17
C PHE A 351 9.30 10.49 -15.40
N ARG A 352 10.12 9.46 -15.23
CA ARG A 352 9.84 8.30 -14.41
C ARG A 352 10.20 8.62 -12.96
N PHE A 353 9.34 8.24 -12.01
CA PHE A 353 9.54 8.52 -10.60
C PHE A 353 9.05 7.36 -9.73
N ARG A 354 9.78 7.04 -8.67
CA ARG A 354 9.46 5.97 -7.73
C ARG A 354 8.29 6.37 -6.84
N ARG A 355 7.28 5.56 -6.76
CA ARG A 355 6.05 5.82 -5.99
C ARG A 355 5.91 4.95 -4.74
N ASP A 356 6.71 3.91 -4.56
CA ASP A 356 6.69 3.03 -3.41
C ASP A 356 7.53 3.54 -2.23
N ASP A 357 8.24 4.69 -2.39
CA ASP A 357 8.93 5.40 -1.32
C ASP A 357 8.30 6.77 -1.08
N PRO A 358 7.42 6.90 -0.08
CA PRO A 358 6.74 8.16 0.22
C PRO A 358 7.66 9.24 0.81
N SER A 359 8.90 8.91 1.18
CA SER A 359 9.87 9.90 1.65
C SER A 359 10.48 10.72 0.52
N LEU A 360 10.39 10.25 -0.72
CA LEU A 360 10.91 10.97 -1.89
C LEU A 360 10.01 12.13 -2.26
N GLN A 361 10.63 13.26 -2.53
CA GLN A 361 10.00 14.45 -3.10
C GLN A 361 10.76 14.89 -4.33
N TYR A 362 10.08 15.58 -5.23
CA TYR A 362 10.70 16.11 -6.43
C TYR A 362 10.23 17.53 -6.73
N GLU A 363 11.06 18.22 -7.48
CA GLU A 363 10.77 19.52 -8.07
C GLU A 363 11.36 19.53 -9.48
N VAL A 364 10.64 20.11 -10.42
CA VAL A 364 11.17 20.38 -11.75
C VAL A 364 11.48 21.86 -11.81
N GLU A 365 12.73 22.17 -12.03
CA GLU A 365 13.22 23.55 -12.13
C GLU A 365 13.53 23.88 -13.59
N SER A 366 13.24 25.08 -14.04
CA SER A 366 13.51 25.53 -15.39
C SER A 366 14.31 26.81 -15.45
N THR A 367 14.98 27.05 -16.56
CA THR A 367 15.68 28.31 -16.85
C THR A 367 15.83 28.52 -18.36
N VAL A 368 15.95 29.76 -18.78
CA VAL A 368 16.25 30.14 -20.14
C VAL A 368 17.77 30.28 -20.40
N GLU A 369 18.58 30.24 -19.33
CA GLU A 369 20.04 30.41 -19.39
C GLU A 369 20.73 29.17 -18.78
N LEU A 370 21.53 28.46 -19.57
CA LEU A 370 22.18 27.19 -19.13
C LEU A 370 23.16 27.38 -17.96
N ASP A 371 23.75 28.55 -17.82
CA ASP A 371 24.72 28.93 -16.77
C ASP A 371 24.08 29.76 -15.66
N ALA A 372 22.75 29.78 -15.55
CA ALA A 372 22.04 30.44 -14.48
C ALA A 372 22.43 29.87 -13.11
N VAL A 373 22.67 30.76 -12.16
CA VAL A 373 22.94 30.40 -10.77
C VAL A 373 21.64 30.06 -10.03
N ASP A 374 20.55 30.73 -10.44
CA ASP A 374 19.23 30.55 -9.88
C ASP A 374 18.32 29.90 -10.94
N TRP A 375 17.73 28.79 -10.60
CA TRP A 375 16.71 28.10 -11.37
C TRP A 375 15.35 28.41 -10.74
N ASP A 376 14.35 28.64 -11.54
CA ASP A 376 13.03 29.04 -11.06
C ASP A 376 12.08 27.83 -11.04
N ALA A 377 11.59 27.50 -9.86
CA ALA A 377 10.57 26.46 -9.69
C ALA A 377 9.13 26.99 -9.93
N ASP A 378 8.96 28.32 -9.88
CA ASP A 378 7.64 28.95 -10.03
C ASP A 378 7.15 29.02 -11.48
N GLU A 379 8.00 28.69 -12.48
CA GLU A 379 7.64 28.69 -13.89
C GLU A 379 7.14 27.33 -14.42
N ILE A 380 7.02 26.34 -13.55
CA ILE A 380 6.48 25.03 -13.91
C ILE A 380 5.04 24.93 -13.45
N GLY A 381 4.17 24.71 -14.41
CA GLY A 381 2.75 24.61 -14.23
C GLY A 381 2.30 23.36 -13.49
N ASP A 382 1.00 23.20 -13.44
CA ASP A 382 0.36 22.10 -12.77
C ASP A 382 0.79 20.74 -13.33
N GLU A 383 0.83 19.73 -12.47
CA GLU A 383 0.98 18.34 -12.87
C GLU A 383 -0.19 17.92 -13.75
N LEU A 384 0.09 17.57 -15.01
CA LEU A 384 -0.93 17.21 -15.98
C LEU A 384 -1.42 15.77 -15.88
N VAL A 385 -0.48 14.84 -15.65
CA VAL A 385 -0.78 13.41 -15.68
C VAL A 385 0.16 12.65 -14.74
N ARG A 386 -0.41 11.73 -13.96
CA ARG A 386 0.31 10.61 -13.36
C ARG A 386 -0.19 9.31 -13.97
N ALA A 387 0.70 8.47 -14.45
CA ALA A 387 0.36 7.17 -15.01
C ALA A 387 1.35 6.12 -14.53
N PRO A 388 0.89 4.96 -14.02
CA PRO A 388 1.76 3.87 -13.62
C PRO A 388 2.70 3.47 -14.77
N ASP A 389 3.94 3.07 -14.42
CA ASP A 389 4.82 2.44 -15.39
C ASP A 389 4.29 1.03 -15.70
N PRO A 390 3.92 0.72 -16.94
CA PRO A 390 3.34 -0.58 -17.28
C PRO A 390 4.33 -1.75 -17.14
N ASN A 391 5.63 -1.46 -17.02
CA ASN A 391 6.68 -2.47 -16.91
C ASN A 391 7.14 -2.69 -15.47
N ASP A 392 6.99 -1.67 -14.60
CA ASP A 392 7.39 -1.77 -13.20
C ASP A 392 6.43 -0.96 -12.31
N PRO A 393 5.57 -1.63 -11.55
CA PRO A 393 4.57 -0.97 -10.74
C PRO A 393 5.13 -0.13 -9.58
N ARG A 394 6.40 -0.26 -9.24
CA ARG A 394 7.07 0.60 -8.24
C ARG A 394 7.27 2.03 -8.74
N PHE A 395 7.05 2.29 -10.02
CA PHE A 395 7.28 3.58 -10.67
C PHE A 395 6.02 4.11 -11.35
N GLU A 396 6.02 5.40 -11.57
CA GLU A 396 5.03 6.12 -12.37
C GLU A 396 5.72 7.09 -13.31
N PHE A 397 5.03 7.44 -14.38
CA PHE A 397 5.41 8.58 -15.23
C PHE A 397 4.65 9.81 -14.78
N ILE A 398 5.37 10.85 -14.46
CA ILE A 398 4.85 12.17 -14.12
C ILE A 398 5.07 13.09 -15.29
N GLN A 399 4.05 13.84 -15.69
CA GLN A 399 4.10 14.82 -16.75
C GLN A 399 3.69 16.17 -16.21
N VAL A 400 4.55 17.16 -16.35
CA VAL A 400 4.32 18.55 -15.94
C VAL A 400 4.38 19.47 -17.16
N GLU A 401 3.63 20.54 -17.13
CA GLU A 401 3.56 21.56 -18.17
C GLU A 401 4.27 22.83 -17.69
N SER A 402 4.90 23.54 -18.60
CA SER A 402 5.50 24.85 -18.33
C SER A 402 4.47 25.95 -18.48
N ASP A 403 4.25 26.77 -17.47
CA ASP A 403 3.27 27.87 -17.48
C ASP A 403 3.58 29.00 -18.45
N THR A 404 4.76 29.06 -19.00
CA THR A 404 5.18 30.21 -19.80
C THR A 404 6.09 29.88 -20.94
N ILE A 405 5.55 29.60 -22.13
CA ILE A 405 6.25 30.06 -23.37
C ILE A 405 5.22 30.49 -24.39
N THR A 406 4.70 31.66 -24.23
CA THR A 406 4.04 32.37 -25.32
C THR A 406 5.10 33.17 -26.08
N GLY A 407 5.61 32.62 -27.21
CA GLY A 407 6.34 33.33 -28.24
C GLY A 407 7.86 33.42 -28.06
N GLU A 408 8.58 32.98 -29.12
CA GLU A 408 9.98 33.28 -29.50
C GLU A 408 11.12 33.07 -28.47
N THR A 409 10.97 32.35 -27.37
CA THR A 409 12.12 31.94 -26.54
C THR A 409 12.70 30.63 -27.09
N PRO A 410 13.89 30.63 -27.63
CA PRO A 410 14.40 29.49 -28.41
C PRO A 410 14.97 28.35 -27.60
N LYS A 411 15.04 28.47 -26.28
CA LYS A 411 15.63 27.43 -25.41
C LYS A 411 15.03 27.49 -24.01
N LEU A 412 14.52 26.37 -23.53
CA LEU A 412 14.22 26.08 -22.16
C LEU A 412 15.16 24.97 -21.69
N PHE A 413 15.78 25.16 -20.52
CA PHE A 413 16.52 24.13 -19.82
C PHE A 413 15.71 23.73 -18.62
N ALA A 414 15.59 22.44 -18.37
CA ALA A 414 14.88 21.92 -17.22
C ALA A 414 15.73 20.87 -16.51
N ARG A 415 15.60 20.79 -15.19
CA ARG A 415 16.19 19.72 -14.40
C ARG A 415 15.20 19.18 -13.40
N LEU A 416 15.30 17.89 -13.13
CA LEU A 416 14.61 17.23 -12.04
C LEU A 416 15.50 17.28 -10.80
N ARG A 417 14.96 17.76 -9.70
CA ARG A 417 15.58 17.75 -8.40
C ARG A 417 14.82 16.81 -7.48
N VAL A 418 15.53 15.93 -6.79
CA VAL A 418 14.94 14.96 -5.87
C VAL A 418 15.55 15.15 -4.49
N TRP A 419 14.73 15.03 -3.43
CA TRP A 419 15.18 15.05 -2.04
C TRP A 419 14.29 14.17 -1.16
N ARG A 420 14.66 14.06 0.13
CA ARG A 420 14.00 13.22 1.13
C ARG A 420 13.60 14.06 2.33
#